data_150db16dc77db0679b452ef17bf45b13
#
_entry.id   150db16dc77db0679b452ef17bf45b13
#
_cell.length_a   1.000
_cell.length_b   1.000
_cell.length_c   1.000
_cell.angle_alpha   90.00
_cell.angle_beta   90.00
_cell.angle_gamma   90.00
#
_symmetry.space_group_name_H-M   'P 1'
#
loop_
_entity.id
_entity.type
_entity.pdbx_description
1 polymer ?
#
loop_
_entity_poly.entity_id
_entity_poly.type
_entity_poly.pdbx_seq_one_letter_code
_entity_poly.pdbx_strand_id
1 'polypeptide(L)'
;VEYDFKIIQDTSKKSYTSGELENLIAYFQSRYEKLANILVKRPELKNYTKVADIEEGQSNLSLILMVREIRSTKNGHKLIEFEDDTGTIPILFSNKNEEVFKEAEKLVKDEVIGVLADKNGDLAIGNEIINPGVMRIPKKEMDFSIVFLSDVHIGSLTFLEDAFTRFIDWINCEFGNEEQVKIAESVKYLVIGGDIVDGIGVYPNQEKELAIKDITQQYNEAARFLGNIRSDIKIIIAPGNHDASRVAEPQPAVPEEYAKALYELDNVEFISNPGVVSLDGINVLIYHGRSFDDLVMAVKEFTHEKNDLLMEELLKKRHLAPIYGERTPLASELEDYLVIDEVPDVFHTGHVHINTHKKYNGIHLINSGTFQTQTEFQKIYNIEPTPAEVPVLYKGCLLYTSDAADE
;
A
#
# COMPACT_ATOMS: atom_id res chain seq x y z
N VAL A 1 16.00 0.85 -26.83
CA VAL A 1 15.45 -0.08 -25.83
C VAL A 1 13.92 -0.13 -26.00
N GLU A 2 13.41 -1.33 -26.19
CA GLU A 2 11.97 -1.54 -26.28
C GLU A 2 11.42 -1.87 -24.90
N TYR A 3 10.31 -1.18 -24.53
CA TYR A 3 9.61 -1.42 -23.29
C TYR A 3 8.24 -2.05 -23.57
N ASP A 4 7.92 -3.16 -22.90
CA ASP A 4 6.54 -3.65 -22.81
C ASP A 4 5.92 -3.08 -21.54
N PHE A 5 5.63 -1.80 -21.59
CA PHE A 5 5.07 -1.04 -20.47
C PHE A 5 3.58 -0.82 -20.67
N LYS A 6 2.79 -1.17 -19.65
CA LYS A 6 1.34 -0.94 -19.63
C LYS A 6 0.91 -0.40 -18.29
N ILE A 7 -0.01 0.56 -18.31
CA ILE A 7 -0.71 1.01 -17.10
C ILE A 7 -1.97 0.16 -16.99
N ILE A 8 -2.04 -0.68 -15.94
CA ILE A 8 -3.16 -1.59 -15.71
C ILE A 8 -4.25 -0.89 -14.91
N GLN A 9 -3.87 -0.10 -13.88
CA GLN A 9 -4.81 0.66 -13.06
C GLN A 9 -4.24 2.04 -12.76
N ASP A 10 -4.99 3.07 -13.13
CA ASP A 10 -4.69 4.47 -12.85
C ASP A 10 -6.01 5.20 -12.59
N THR A 11 -6.14 5.75 -11.38
CA THR A 11 -7.36 6.45 -10.94
C THR A 11 -7.31 7.97 -11.17
N SER A 12 -6.28 8.49 -11.84
CA SER A 12 -6.05 9.93 -12.02
C SER A 12 -7.23 10.66 -12.65
N LYS A 13 -7.98 10.00 -13.54
CA LYS A 13 -9.15 10.55 -14.24
C LYS A 13 -10.47 10.08 -13.66
N LYS A 14 -10.46 9.37 -12.52
CA LYS A 14 -11.64 8.75 -11.89
C LYS A 14 -11.89 9.26 -10.47
N SER A 15 -11.15 10.28 -10.05
CA SER A 15 -11.16 10.81 -8.68
C SER A 15 -11.95 12.12 -8.61
N TYR A 16 -13.28 12.02 -8.61
CA TYR A 16 -14.18 13.16 -8.76
C TYR A 16 -15.20 13.32 -7.65
N THR A 17 -15.09 12.57 -6.55
CA THR A 17 -16.13 12.60 -5.52
C THR A 17 -16.37 14.00 -4.95
N SER A 18 -17.63 14.34 -4.73
CA SER A 18 -18.05 15.53 -4.00
C SER A 18 -18.17 15.28 -2.49
N GLY A 19 -18.04 14.03 -2.03
CA GLY A 19 -18.14 13.66 -0.63
C GLY A 19 -19.55 13.60 -0.08
N GLU A 20 -20.57 13.48 -0.93
CA GLU A 20 -21.96 13.37 -0.52
C GLU A 20 -22.28 12.01 0.09
N LEU A 21 -23.35 11.93 0.90
CA LEU A 21 -23.79 10.68 1.54
C LEU A 21 -24.06 9.56 0.52
N GLU A 22 -24.65 9.90 -0.62
CA GLU A 22 -24.94 8.95 -1.69
C GLU A 22 -23.65 8.33 -2.27
N ASN A 23 -22.59 9.12 -2.37
CA ASN A 23 -21.28 8.64 -2.80
C ASN A 23 -20.69 7.65 -1.80
N LEU A 24 -20.86 7.93 -0.50
CA LEU A 24 -20.38 7.07 0.56
C LEU A 24 -21.09 5.70 0.55
N ILE A 25 -22.39 5.70 0.35
CA ILE A 25 -23.19 4.47 0.24
C ILE A 25 -22.71 3.66 -0.96
N ALA A 26 -22.60 4.28 -2.13
CA ALA A 26 -22.12 3.63 -3.34
C ALA A 26 -20.70 3.07 -3.18
N TYR A 27 -19.83 3.81 -2.49
CA TYR A 27 -18.46 3.41 -2.20
C TYR A 27 -18.41 2.10 -1.41
N PHE A 28 -19.15 2.00 -0.31
CA PHE A 28 -19.18 0.78 0.50
C PHE A 28 -19.90 -0.38 -0.19
N GLN A 29 -20.93 -0.11 -0.99
CA GLN A 29 -21.56 -1.13 -1.81
C GLN A 29 -20.58 -1.70 -2.82
N SER A 30 -19.79 -0.87 -3.49
CA SER A 30 -18.74 -1.29 -4.41
C SER A 30 -17.70 -2.18 -3.70
N ARG A 31 -17.26 -1.76 -2.51
CA ARG A 31 -16.32 -2.57 -1.70
C ARG A 31 -16.89 -3.95 -1.42
N TYR A 32 -18.10 -4.00 -0.90
CA TYR A 32 -18.75 -5.27 -0.56
C TYR A 32 -18.88 -6.17 -1.78
N GLU A 33 -19.37 -5.66 -2.90
CA GLU A 33 -19.56 -6.43 -4.13
C GLU A 33 -18.24 -6.98 -4.67
N LYS A 34 -17.20 -6.16 -4.74
CA LYS A 34 -15.88 -6.60 -5.23
C LYS A 34 -15.30 -7.71 -4.36
N LEU A 35 -15.35 -7.56 -3.05
CA LEU A 35 -14.79 -8.53 -2.12
C LEU A 35 -15.66 -9.79 -2.00
N ALA A 36 -16.99 -9.65 -2.06
CA ALA A 36 -17.89 -10.79 -2.11
C ALA A 36 -17.63 -11.64 -3.37
N ASN A 37 -17.39 -11.02 -4.52
CA ASN A 37 -17.05 -11.74 -5.75
C ASN A 37 -15.76 -12.55 -5.64
N ILE A 38 -14.81 -12.09 -4.83
CA ILE A 38 -13.59 -12.85 -4.53
C ILE A 38 -13.90 -14.00 -3.56
N LEU A 39 -14.65 -13.71 -2.49
CA LEU A 39 -14.95 -14.67 -1.42
C LEU A 39 -15.83 -15.84 -1.87
N VAL A 40 -16.80 -15.61 -2.77
CA VAL A 40 -17.70 -16.67 -3.24
C VAL A 40 -16.99 -17.77 -4.02
N LYS A 41 -15.76 -17.54 -4.44
CA LYS A 41 -14.94 -18.57 -5.09
C LYS A 41 -14.44 -19.63 -4.09
N ARG A 42 -14.53 -19.34 -2.79
CA ARG A 42 -14.23 -20.32 -1.74
C ARG A 42 -15.37 -21.31 -1.62
N PRO A 43 -15.09 -22.63 -1.56
CA PRO A 43 -16.16 -23.64 -1.48
C PRO A 43 -17.13 -23.41 -0.31
N GLU A 44 -16.61 -22.99 0.84
CA GLU A 44 -17.38 -22.77 2.08
C GLU A 44 -18.37 -21.60 1.95
N LEU A 45 -18.13 -20.69 1.00
CA LEU A 45 -18.94 -19.47 0.83
C LEU A 45 -19.76 -19.48 -0.47
N LYS A 46 -19.68 -20.55 -1.23
CA LYS A 46 -20.37 -20.66 -2.53
C LYS A 46 -21.88 -20.41 -2.43
N ASN A 47 -22.50 -20.89 -1.37
CA ASN A 47 -23.94 -20.75 -1.12
C ASN A 47 -24.16 -19.98 0.19
N TYR A 48 -23.51 -18.83 0.34
CA TYR A 48 -23.64 -18.03 1.54
C TYR A 48 -25.05 -17.48 1.74
N THR A 49 -25.40 -17.26 3.01
CA THR A 49 -26.71 -16.75 3.42
C THR A 49 -26.62 -15.25 3.69
N LYS A 50 -27.66 -14.51 3.30
CA LYS A 50 -27.82 -13.11 3.70
C LYS A 50 -28.31 -13.01 5.12
N VAL A 51 -27.98 -11.92 5.83
CA VAL A 51 -28.39 -11.72 7.23
C VAL A 51 -29.92 -11.84 7.38
N ALA A 52 -30.68 -11.22 6.47
CA ALA A 52 -32.15 -11.25 6.52
C ALA A 52 -32.76 -12.65 6.36
N ASP A 53 -32.01 -13.59 5.77
CA ASP A 53 -32.48 -14.95 5.48
C ASP A 53 -32.07 -15.97 6.55
N ILE A 54 -31.43 -15.53 7.62
CA ILE A 54 -31.03 -16.43 8.72
C ILE A 54 -32.25 -16.85 9.51
N GLU A 55 -32.39 -18.16 9.67
CA GLU A 55 -33.48 -18.77 10.48
C GLU A 55 -33.03 -18.98 11.94
N GLU A 56 -34.00 -18.95 12.86
CA GLU A 56 -33.77 -19.20 14.27
C GLU A 56 -33.18 -20.61 14.48
N GLY A 57 -32.10 -20.69 15.29
CA GLY A 57 -31.46 -21.96 15.61
C GLY A 57 -30.68 -22.60 14.46
N GLN A 58 -30.45 -21.85 13.37
CA GLN A 58 -29.72 -22.34 12.23
C GLN A 58 -28.25 -22.56 12.58
N SER A 59 -27.72 -23.75 12.30
CA SER A 59 -26.31 -24.08 12.43
C SER A 59 -25.63 -24.06 11.07
N ASN A 60 -24.29 -24.04 11.06
CA ASN A 60 -23.48 -24.05 9.84
C ASN A 60 -23.80 -22.89 8.88
N LEU A 61 -23.91 -21.69 9.44
CA LEU A 61 -24.08 -20.48 8.64
C LEU A 61 -22.80 -20.15 7.89
N SER A 62 -22.95 -19.80 6.61
CA SER A 62 -21.88 -19.23 5.78
C SER A 62 -22.30 -17.82 5.41
N LEU A 63 -21.52 -16.84 5.83
CA LEU A 63 -21.86 -15.42 5.70
C LEU A 63 -20.73 -14.66 5.03
N ILE A 64 -21.06 -13.63 4.24
CA ILE A 64 -20.10 -12.63 3.73
C ILE A 64 -20.53 -11.29 4.31
N LEU A 65 -19.66 -10.70 5.13
CA LEU A 65 -20.01 -9.59 5.99
C LEU A 65 -18.93 -8.51 6.00
N MET A 66 -19.38 -7.26 6.18
CA MET A 66 -18.50 -6.13 6.46
C MET A 66 -18.44 -5.89 7.96
N VAL A 67 -17.24 -5.66 8.48
CA VAL A 67 -17.03 -5.35 9.90
C VAL A 67 -17.53 -3.93 10.18
N ARG A 68 -18.42 -3.78 11.15
CA ARG A 68 -18.98 -2.50 11.56
C ARG A 68 -18.39 -1.97 12.86
N GLU A 69 -18.43 -2.80 13.94
CA GLU A 69 -17.88 -2.45 15.25
C GLU A 69 -17.20 -3.65 15.87
N ILE A 70 -16.11 -3.39 16.59
CA ILE A 70 -15.33 -4.41 17.27
C ILE A 70 -15.22 -4.03 18.74
N ARG A 71 -15.56 -4.95 19.64
CA ARG A 71 -15.39 -4.76 21.07
C ARG A 71 -14.95 -6.04 21.76
N SER A 72 -14.32 -5.88 22.93
CA SER A 72 -13.97 -6.99 23.80
C SER A 72 -15.03 -7.13 24.91
N THR A 73 -15.39 -8.38 25.25
CA THR A 73 -16.31 -8.66 26.34
C THR A 73 -15.56 -8.68 27.68
N LYS A 74 -16.30 -8.70 28.80
CA LYS A 74 -15.71 -8.84 30.15
C LYS A 74 -14.84 -10.08 30.30
N ASN A 75 -15.22 -11.18 29.61
CA ASN A 75 -14.49 -12.43 29.68
C ASN A 75 -13.39 -12.56 28.64
N GLY A 76 -13.07 -11.46 27.94
CA GLY A 76 -11.97 -11.40 26.98
C GLY A 76 -12.27 -11.96 25.59
N HIS A 77 -13.54 -12.23 25.28
CA HIS A 77 -13.96 -12.62 23.93
C HIS A 77 -14.03 -11.41 23.02
N LYS A 78 -14.03 -11.61 21.71
CA LYS A 78 -14.33 -10.57 20.72
C LYS A 78 -15.79 -10.66 20.32
N LEU A 79 -16.52 -9.56 20.48
CA LEU A 79 -17.87 -9.41 19.97
C LEU A 79 -17.85 -8.37 18.85
N ILE A 80 -18.18 -8.82 17.65
CA ILE A 80 -18.08 -8.00 16.46
C ILE A 80 -19.46 -7.85 15.84
N GLU A 81 -19.87 -6.60 15.59
CA GLU A 81 -21.08 -6.31 14.84
C GLU A 81 -20.72 -6.24 13.36
N PHE A 82 -21.38 -7.08 12.59
CA PHE A 82 -21.22 -7.16 11.13
C PHE A 82 -22.49 -6.71 10.42
N GLU A 83 -22.32 -6.37 9.15
CA GLU A 83 -23.44 -6.04 8.27
C GLU A 83 -23.27 -6.59 6.87
N ASP A 84 -24.37 -6.80 6.19
CA ASP A 84 -24.46 -6.88 4.74
C ASP A 84 -25.54 -5.91 4.26
N ASP A 85 -25.92 -5.99 3.00
CA ASP A 85 -26.94 -5.11 2.41
C ASP A 85 -28.36 -5.38 2.93
N THR A 86 -28.58 -6.46 3.70
CA THR A 86 -29.89 -6.88 4.20
C THR A 86 -30.09 -6.67 5.70
N GLY A 87 -29.02 -6.48 6.47
CA GLY A 87 -29.12 -6.30 7.91
C GLY A 87 -27.80 -6.39 8.65
N THR A 88 -27.89 -6.42 9.98
CA THR A 88 -26.74 -6.51 10.88
C THR A 88 -26.82 -7.77 11.73
N ILE A 89 -25.67 -8.28 12.17
CA ILE A 89 -25.58 -9.44 13.05
C ILE A 89 -24.37 -9.32 13.97
N PRO A 90 -24.55 -9.50 15.30
CA PRO A 90 -23.43 -9.63 16.22
C PRO A 90 -22.91 -11.08 16.22
N ILE A 91 -21.60 -11.24 16.14
CA ILE A 91 -20.95 -12.55 16.19
C ILE A 91 -19.90 -12.53 17.28
N LEU A 92 -19.94 -13.54 18.16
CA LEU A 92 -18.96 -13.74 19.21
C LEU A 92 -17.86 -14.68 18.75
N PHE A 93 -16.62 -14.27 18.93
CA PHE A 93 -15.45 -15.11 18.75
C PHE A 93 -14.85 -15.41 20.12
N SER A 94 -14.95 -16.67 20.54
CA SER A 94 -14.52 -17.10 21.86
C SER A 94 -13.01 -17.23 21.96
N ASN A 95 -12.43 -16.72 23.05
CA ASN A 95 -11.01 -16.90 23.35
C ASN A 95 -10.63 -18.36 23.68
N LYS A 96 -11.62 -19.22 23.89
CA LYS A 96 -11.40 -20.66 24.05
C LYS A 96 -11.13 -21.37 22.74
N ASN A 97 -11.57 -20.81 21.61
CA ASN A 97 -11.20 -21.23 20.28
C ASN A 97 -10.03 -20.34 19.82
N GLU A 98 -8.83 -20.72 20.20
CA GLU A 98 -7.62 -19.90 20.00
C GLU A 98 -7.38 -19.56 18.54
N GLU A 99 -7.63 -20.47 17.62
CA GLU A 99 -7.37 -20.28 16.19
C GLU A 99 -8.24 -19.15 15.61
N VAL A 100 -9.56 -19.22 15.81
CA VAL A 100 -10.45 -18.19 15.29
C VAL A 100 -10.28 -16.87 16.05
N PHE A 101 -9.99 -16.95 17.36
CA PHE A 101 -9.78 -15.75 18.17
C PHE A 101 -8.59 -14.93 17.70
N LYS A 102 -7.47 -15.58 17.36
CA LYS A 102 -6.31 -14.90 16.79
C LYS A 102 -6.63 -14.16 15.48
N GLU A 103 -7.43 -14.78 14.62
CA GLU A 103 -7.88 -14.14 13.39
C GLU A 103 -8.82 -12.96 13.71
N ALA A 104 -9.70 -13.10 14.68
CA ALA A 104 -10.60 -12.03 15.10
C ALA A 104 -9.86 -10.81 15.67
N GLU A 105 -8.73 -11.03 16.34
CA GLU A 105 -7.90 -9.94 16.87
C GLU A 105 -7.27 -9.05 15.78
N LYS A 106 -7.14 -9.56 14.57
CA LYS A 106 -6.58 -8.83 13.43
C LYS A 106 -7.64 -8.16 12.56
N LEU A 107 -8.91 -8.36 12.86
CA LEU A 107 -9.98 -7.71 12.11
C LEU A 107 -10.00 -6.21 12.39
N VAL A 108 -10.28 -5.45 11.34
CA VAL A 108 -10.42 -4.00 11.41
C VAL A 108 -11.76 -3.58 10.84
N LYS A 109 -12.21 -2.38 11.20
CA LYS A 109 -13.47 -1.82 10.70
C LYS A 109 -13.47 -1.73 9.18
N ASP A 110 -14.63 -1.95 8.61
CA ASP A 110 -14.93 -1.77 7.19
C ASP A 110 -14.30 -2.82 6.25
N GLU A 111 -13.58 -3.81 6.78
CA GLU A 111 -13.14 -4.91 5.92
C GLU A 111 -14.27 -5.90 5.66
N VAL A 112 -14.18 -6.65 4.58
CA VAL A 112 -15.16 -7.66 4.17
C VAL A 112 -14.55 -9.04 4.27
N ILE A 113 -15.21 -9.91 5.01
CA ILE A 113 -14.74 -11.28 5.26
C ILE A 113 -15.87 -12.30 5.11
N GLY A 114 -15.48 -13.56 4.96
CA GLY A 114 -16.37 -14.69 5.15
C GLY A 114 -16.34 -15.13 6.60
N VAL A 115 -17.49 -15.54 7.13
CA VAL A 115 -17.62 -16.10 8.48
C VAL A 115 -18.45 -17.36 8.45
N LEU A 116 -17.93 -18.42 9.06
CA LEU A 116 -18.69 -19.62 9.35
C LEU A 116 -19.12 -19.54 10.82
N ALA A 117 -20.42 -19.66 11.09
CA ALA A 117 -20.98 -19.44 12.42
C ALA A 117 -22.18 -20.32 12.70
N ASP A 118 -22.55 -20.42 13.97
CA ASP A 118 -23.78 -21.05 14.43
C ASP A 118 -24.66 -20.03 15.13
N LYS A 119 -25.92 -19.98 14.78
CA LYS A 119 -26.90 -19.09 15.40
C LYS A 119 -27.31 -19.64 16.75
N ASN A 120 -27.24 -18.82 17.79
CA ASN A 120 -27.61 -19.20 19.15
C ASN A 120 -28.38 -18.04 19.80
N GLY A 121 -29.71 -18.08 19.71
CA GLY A 121 -30.57 -16.98 20.15
C GLY A 121 -30.33 -15.72 19.33
N ASP A 122 -30.16 -14.59 20.00
CA ASP A 122 -29.90 -13.31 19.37
C ASP A 122 -28.42 -13.13 18.93
N LEU A 123 -27.57 -14.09 19.28
CA LEU A 123 -26.14 -14.06 19.08
C LEU A 123 -25.72 -15.22 18.19
N ALA A 124 -24.74 -15.00 17.33
CA ALA A 124 -24.07 -16.06 16.59
C ALA A 124 -22.67 -16.28 17.16
N ILE A 125 -22.21 -17.53 17.10
CA ILE A 125 -20.86 -17.92 17.53
C ILE A 125 -20.04 -18.18 16.27
N GLY A 126 -18.95 -17.46 16.11
CA GLY A 126 -18.04 -17.60 14.98
C GLY A 126 -17.09 -18.78 15.14
N ASN A 127 -17.05 -19.65 14.14
CA ASN A 127 -16.21 -20.84 14.13
C ASN A 127 -14.98 -20.67 13.24
N GLU A 128 -15.10 -19.90 12.18
CA GLU A 128 -14.01 -19.69 11.21
C GLU A 128 -14.17 -18.33 10.54
N ILE A 129 -13.04 -17.67 10.30
CA ILE A 129 -12.95 -16.44 9.52
C ILE A 129 -12.23 -16.78 8.23
N ILE A 130 -12.82 -16.39 7.09
CA ILE A 130 -12.28 -16.61 5.76
C ILE A 130 -11.94 -15.25 5.16
N ASN A 131 -10.64 -14.97 5.01
CA ASN A 131 -10.19 -13.75 4.34
C ASN A 131 -10.30 -13.91 2.83
N PRO A 132 -10.51 -12.81 2.07
CA PRO A 132 -10.40 -12.87 0.61
C PRO A 132 -9.06 -13.47 0.17
N GLY A 133 -7.97 -12.98 0.73
CA GLY A 133 -6.65 -13.55 0.55
C GLY A 133 -6.12 -13.48 -0.88
N VAL A 134 -4.94 -14.03 -1.07
CA VAL A 134 -4.29 -14.14 -2.37
C VAL A 134 -3.82 -15.57 -2.60
N MET A 135 -4.03 -16.06 -3.79
CA MET A 135 -3.51 -17.38 -4.18
C MET A 135 -2.02 -17.27 -4.48
N ARG A 136 -1.32 -18.39 -4.32
CA ARG A 136 0.09 -18.46 -4.71
C ARG A 136 0.22 -18.25 -6.22
N ILE A 137 1.14 -17.36 -6.60
CA ILE A 137 1.43 -17.07 -8.00
C ILE A 137 2.71 -17.79 -8.45
N PRO A 138 2.82 -18.15 -9.74
CA PRO A 138 4.03 -18.75 -10.27
C PRO A 138 5.16 -17.74 -10.38
N LYS A 139 6.40 -18.22 -10.28
CA LYS A 139 7.59 -17.41 -10.55
C LYS A 139 7.63 -17.04 -12.03
N LYS A 140 7.86 -15.75 -12.32
CA LYS A 140 8.08 -15.24 -13.67
C LYS A 140 9.56 -15.05 -13.95
N GLU A 141 10.00 -15.39 -15.15
CA GLU A 141 11.36 -15.14 -15.60
C GLU A 141 11.56 -13.66 -15.92
N MET A 142 12.72 -13.13 -15.51
CA MET A 142 13.14 -11.74 -15.75
C MET A 142 14.58 -11.72 -16.25
N ASP A 143 14.81 -11.06 -17.38
CA ASP A 143 16.14 -10.81 -17.92
C ASP A 143 16.62 -9.38 -17.67
N PHE A 144 15.90 -8.61 -16.88
CA PHE A 144 16.13 -7.23 -16.52
C PHE A 144 15.94 -7.02 -15.03
N SER A 145 16.27 -5.83 -14.54
CA SER A 145 16.13 -5.49 -13.13
C SER A 145 15.24 -4.26 -12.94
N ILE A 146 14.61 -4.18 -11.76
CA ILE A 146 13.75 -3.07 -11.34
C ILE A 146 14.31 -2.50 -10.04
N VAL A 147 14.49 -1.19 -9.98
CA VAL A 147 14.88 -0.46 -8.77
C VAL A 147 13.66 0.19 -8.15
N PHE A 148 13.53 0.09 -6.83
CA PHE A 148 12.42 0.66 -6.08
C PHE A 148 12.92 1.76 -5.14
N LEU A 149 12.27 2.92 -5.19
CA LEU A 149 12.49 4.04 -4.29
C LEU A 149 11.15 4.56 -3.77
N SER A 150 11.21 5.22 -2.63
CA SER A 150 10.13 6.06 -2.11
C SER A 150 10.70 7.03 -1.09
N ASP A 151 9.88 8.00 -0.67
CA ASP A 151 10.21 8.86 0.46
C ASP A 151 11.60 9.50 0.34
N VAL A 152 11.87 10.03 -0.85
CA VAL A 152 13.13 10.71 -1.15
C VAL A 152 13.19 12.04 -0.40
N HIS A 153 12.05 12.75 -0.30
CA HIS A 153 11.89 14.00 0.44
C HIS A 153 12.82 15.12 -0.02
N ILE A 154 12.92 15.29 -1.35
CA ILE A 154 13.65 16.42 -1.93
C ILE A 154 13.03 17.73 -1.45
N GLY A 155 13.86 18.65 -0.99
CA GLY A 155 13.44 19.91 -0.41
C GLY A 155 13.50 19.97 1.11
N SER A 156 13.61 18.82 1.78
CA SER A 156 13.81 18.73 3.23
C SER A 156 15.26 19.07 3.61
N LEU A 157 15.46 19.71 4.77
CA LEU A 157 16.79 19.91 5.35
C LEU A 157 17.48 18.57 5.68
N THR A 158 16.71 17.51 5.88
CA THR A 158 17.23 16.18 6.22
C THR A 158 17.32 15.24 5.03
N PHE A 159 17.08 15.76 3.81
CA PHE A 159 17.31 15.01 2.59
C PHE A 159 18.79 14.68 2.42
N LEU A 160 19.10 13.42 2.15
CA LEU A 160 20.45 12.93 1.96
C LEU A 160 20.90 13.14 0.50
N GLU A 161 21.23 14.39 0.17
CA GLU A 161 21.59 14.76 -1.21
C GLU A 161 22.81 14.00 -1.72
N ASP A 162 23.86 13.87 -0.90
CA ASP A 162 25.09 13.18 -1.31
C ASP A 162 24.84 11.70 -1.61
N ALA A 163 24.07 11.03 -0.74
CA ALA A 163 23.70 9.62 -0.94
C ALA A 163 22.83 9.46 -2.20
N PHE A 164 21.91 10.38 -2.43
CA PHE A 164 21.06 10.34 -3.62
C PHE A 164 21.85 10.59 -4.90
N THR A 165 22.83 11.49 -4.85
CA THR A 165 23.76 11.73 -5.96
C THR A 165 24.57 10.47 -6.28
N ARG A 166 25.08 9.76 -5.25
CA ARG A 166 25.77 8.48 -5.44
C ARG A 166 24.85 7.42 -6.05
N PHE A 167 23.57 7.38 -5.63
CA PHE A 167 22.58 6.50 -6.24
C PHE A 167 22.43 6.81 -7.75
N ILE A 168 22.32 8.08 -8.12
CA ILE A 168 22.24 8.49 -9.54
C ILE A 168 23.49 8.05 -10.31
N ASP A 169 24.68 8.24 -9.73
CA ASP A 169 25.93 7.80 -10.34
C ASP A 169 25.97 6.27 -10.49
N TRP A 170 25.51 5.54 -9.47
CA TRP A 170 25.45 4.08 -9.55
C TRP A 170 24.49 3.60 -10.65
N ILE A 171 23.31 4.15 -10.76
CA ILE A 171 22.33 3.70 -11.77
C ILE A 171 22.81 4.03 -13.18
N ASN A 172 23.70 5.04 -13.31
CA ASN A 172 24.37 5.41 -14.55
C ASN A 172 25.62 4.57 -14.81
N CYS A 173 25.91 3.56 -13.98
CA CYS A 173 27.08 2.72 -14.10
C CYS A 173 28.42 3.46 -13.90
N GLU A 174 28.40 4.58 -13.17
CA GLU A 174 29.55 5.46 -12.94
C GLU A 174 30.12 5.34 -11.52
N PHE A 175 29.51 4.54 -10.68
CA PHE A 175 29.88 4.38 -9.27
C PHE A 175 29.63 2.94 -8.82
N GLY A 176 30.50 2.42 -7.94
CA GLY A 176 30.38 1.11 -7.38
C GLY A 176 31.48 0.15 -7.85
N ASN A 177 31.57 -1.01 -7.19
CA ASN A 177 32.47 -2.07 -7.61
C ASN A 177 31.95 -2.77 -8.88
N GLU A 178 32.72 -3.70 -9.40
CA GLU A 178 32.42 -4.40 -10.65
C GLU A 178 31.07 -5.11 -10.62
N GLU A 179 30.72 -5.76 -9.49
CA GLU A 179 29.45 -6.45 -9.29
C GLU A 179 28.28 -5.47 -9.22
N GLN A 180 28.44 -4.36 -8.49
CA GLN A 180 27.42 -3.32 -8.36
C GLN A 180 27.13 -2.65 -9.69
N VAL A 181 28.15 -2.39 -10.50
CA VAL A 181 28.00 -1.82 -11.85
C VAL A 181 27.29 -2.80 -12.78
N LYS A 182 27.57 -4.08 -12.67
CA LYS A 182 26.88 -5.13 -13.43
C LYS A 182 25.39 -5.16 -13.13
N ILE A 183 25.02 -5.00 -11.85
CA ILE A 183 23.62 -4.89 -11.45
C ILE A 183 22.97 -3.65 -12.07
N ALA A 184 23.66 -2.49 -12.00
CA ALA A 184 23.17 -1.23 -12.57
C ALA A 184 22.92 -1.34 -14.08
N GLU A 185 23.78 -2.03 -14.81
CA GLU A 185 23.63 -2.26 -16.26
C GLU A 185 22.34 -2.99 -16.63
N SER A 186 21.83 -3.85 -15.74
CA SER A 186 20.63 -4.65 -15.96
C SER A 186 19.33 -3.90 -15.67
N VAL A 187 19.39 -2.71 -15.07
CA VAL A 187 18.20 -1.95 -14.66
C VAL A 187 17.49 -1.39 -15.87
N LYS A 188 16.21 -1.70 -16.00
CA LYS A 188 15.33 -1.22 -17.08
C LYS A 188 14.27 -0.26 -16.57
N TYR A 189 13.85 -0.40 -15.32
CA TYR A 189 12.79 0.39 -14.69
C TYR A 189 13.20 0.88 -13.31
N LEU A 190 12.78 2.11 -12.99
CA LEU A 190 12.85 2.71 -11.67
C LEU A 190 11.44 3.08 -11.23
N VAL A 191 10.98 2.54 -10.12
CA VAL A 191 9.64 2.81 -9.56
C VAL A 191 9.79 3.65 -8.31
N ILE A 192 9.14 4.81 -8.27
CA ILE A 192 9.14 5.73 -7.12
C ILE A 192 7.74 5.74 -6.51
N GLY A 193 7.62 5.19 -5.32
CA GLY A 193 6.36 4.92 -4.62
C GLY A 193 5.86 6.06 -3.73
N GLY A 194 6.06 7.30 -4.14
CA GLY A 194 5.53 8.47 -3.44
C GLY A 194 6.55 9.20 -2.57
N ASP A 195 6.18 10.42 -2.18
CA ASP A 195 7.01 11.32 -1.38
C ASP A 195 8.37 11.61 -2.02
N ILE A 196 8.38 11.86 -3.32
CA ILE A 196 9.60 12.27 -4.01
C ILE A 196 10.07 13.63 -3.52
N VAL A 197 9.15 14.52 -3.16
CA VAL A 197 9.42 15.82 -2.53
C VAL A 197 8.88 15.85 -1.12
N ASP A 198 9.40 16.77 -0.29
CA ASP A 198 8.92 16.95 1.08
C ASP A 198 7.54 17.61 1.14
N GLY A 199 7.19 18.37 0.11
CA GLY A 199 5.93 19.08 0.04
C GLY A 199 5.94 20.38 0.82
N ILE A 200 4.80 21.07 0.81
CA ILE A 200 4.59 22.35 1.49
C ILE A 200 3.28 22.27 2.25
N GLY A 201 3.28 22.67 3.52
CA GLY A 201 2.06 22.70 4.33
C GLY A 201 1.48 21.33 4.68
N VAL A 202 2.31 20.31 4.73
CA VAL A 202 1.88 18.93 5.02
C VAL A 202 1.62 18.73 6.52
N TYR A 203 2.41 19.39 7.38
CA TYR A 203 2.27 19.32 8.83
C TYR A 203 2.63 20.68 9.46
N PRO A 204 2.21 20.94 10.72
CA PRO A 204 2.48 22.23 11.37
C PRO A 204 3.99 22.50 11.49
N ASN A 205 4.39 23.75 11.19
CA ASN A 205 5.77 24.24 11.27
C ASN A 205 6.76 23.57 10.32
N GLN A 206 6.28 22.92 9.28
CA GLN A 206 7.12 22.28 8.26
C GLN A 206 8.10 23.26 7.62
N GLU A 207 7.73 24.55 7.47
CA GLU A 207 8.57 25.58 6.85
C GLU A 207 9.94 25.73 7.52
N LYS A 208 10.05 25.37 8.78
CA LYS A 208 11.33 25.39 9.54
C LYS A 208 12.25 24.23 9.18
N GLU A 209 11.71 23.20 8.54
CA GLU A 209 12.44 21.99 8.19
C GLU A 209 12.68 21.87 6.68
N LEU A 210 12.38 22.93 5.92
CA LEU A 210 12.52 22.97 4.47
C LEU A 210 13.77 23.75 4.04
N ALA A 211 14.57 23.13 3.16
CA ALA A 211 15.62 23.79 2.41
C ALA A 211 15.04 24.51 1.18
N ILE A 212 14.01 23.93 0.56
CA ILE A 212 13.30 24.49 -0.58
C ILE A 212 11.84 24.72 -0.18
N LYS A 213 11.41 25.99 -0.17
CA LYS A 213 10.11 26.41 0.39
C LYS A 213 9.03 26.64 -0.66
N ASP A 214 9.27 26.28 -1.89
CA ASP A 214 8.34 26.38 -3.00
C ASP A 214 8.12 25.01 -3.64
N ILE A 215 6.87 24.63 -3.85
CA ILE A 215 6.54 23.29 -4.35
C ILE A 215 7.04 23.05 -5.77
N THR A 216 6.94 24.04 -6.64
CA THR A 216 7.42 23.92 -8.01
C THR A 216 8.94 23.78 -8.04
N GLN A 217 9.65 24.51 -7.17
CA GLN A 217 11.10 24.39 -7.07
C GLN A 217 11.54 23.05 -6.51
N GLN A 218 10.75 22.44 -5.60
CA GLN A 218 11.03 21.08 -5.14
C GLN A 218 10.94 20.08 -6.29
N TYR A 219 9.92 20.16 -7.12
CA TYR A 219 9.78 19.29 -8.29
C TYR A 219 10.83 19.61 -9.39
N ASN A 220 11.23 20.85 -9.53
CA ASN A 220 12.33 21.21 -10.44
C ASN A 220 13.65 20.56 -10.00
N GLU A 221 13.91 20.53 -8.70
CA GLU A 221 15.09 19.87 -8.14
C GLU A 221 15.00 18.34 -8.34
N ALA A 222 13.82 17.74 -8.16
CA ALA A 222 13.61 16.34 -8.49
C ALA A 222 13.90 16.06 -9.98
N ALA A 223 13.46 16.96 -10.88
CA ALA A 223 13.73 16.84 -12.31
C ALA A 223 15.23 16.95 -12.63
N ARG A 224 15.97 17.79 -11.91
CA ARG A 224 17.42 17.91 -12.06
C ARG A 224 18.11 16.58 -11.75
N PHE A 225 17.73 15.90 -10.67
CA PHE A 225 18.28 14.60 -10.31
C PHE A 225 17.86 13.52 -11.31
N LEU A 226 16.57 13.37 -11.57
CA LEU A 226 16.05 12.30 -12.42
C LEU A 226 16.42 12.50 -13.89
N GLY A 227 16.58 13.76 -14.33
CA GLY A 227 17.04 14.08 -15.67
C GLY A 227 18.49 13.66 -15.94
N ASN A 228 19.27 13.40 -14.89
CA ASN A 228 20.63 12.89 -14.99
C ASN A 228 20.67 11.34 -15.07
N ILE A 229 19.55 10.67 -14.88
CA ILE A 229 19.48 9.21 -15.06
C ILE A 229 19.51 8.91 -16.56
N ARG A 230 20.29 7.90 -16.95
CA ARG A 230 20.38 7.46 -18.34
C ARG A 230 19.00 7.23 -18.94
N SER A 231 18.82 7.66 -20.19
CA SER A 231 17.51 7.71 -20.86
C SER A 231 16.93 6.34 -21.21
N ASP A 232 17.71 5.27 -21.11
CA ASP A 232 17.27 3.91 -21.36
C ASP A 232 16.60 3.25 -20.13
N ILE A 233 16.43 3.99 -19.03
CA ILE A 233 15.65 3.57 -17.87
C ILE A 233 14.31 4.31 -17.87
N LYS A 234 13.22 3.56 -17.80
CA LYS A 234 11.87 4.13 -17.64
C LYS A 234 11.58 4.34 -16.16
N ILE A 235 11.11 5.55 -15.82
CA ILE A 235 10.87 5.98 -14.44
C ILE A 235 9.35 6.12 -14.26
N ILE A 236 8.81 5.42 -13.26
CA ILE A 236 7.38 5.48 -12.90
C ILE A 236 7.25 6.19 -11.56
N ILE A 237 6.44 7.25 -11.48
CA ILE A 237 6.28 8.07 -10.28
C ILE A 237 4.81 8.07 -9.85
N ALA A 238 4.53 7.57 -8.65
CA ALA A 238 3.25 7.68 -7.96
C ALA A 238 3.36 8.74 -6.85
N PRO A 239 2.26 9.37 -6.43
CA PRO A 239 2.29 10.32 -5.32
C PRO A 239 2.26 9.64 -3.96
N GLY A 240 2.77 10.34 -2.95
CA GLY A 240 2.56 10.03 -1.54
C GLY A 240 1.83 11.18 -0.85
N ASN A 241 1.72 11.11 0.48
CA ASN A 241 0.98 12.12 1.24
C ASN A 241 1.69 13.47 1.34
N HIS A 242 2.98 13.55 1.01
CA HIS A 242 3.73 14.80 0.93
C HIS A 242 3.69 15.44 -0.46
N ASP A 243 3.39 14.68 -1.49
CA ASP A 243 3.37 15.18 -2.85
C ASP A 243 2.18 16.12 -3.13
N ALA A 244 2.31 16.92 -4.19
CA ALA A 244 1.28 17.85 -4.63
C ALA A 244 0.14 17.10 -5.34
N SER A 245 -0.68 16.41 -4.56
CA SER A 245 -1.84 15.67 -5.01
C SER A 245 -2.94 15.76 -3.95
N ARG A 246 -4.14 15.32 -4.29
CA ARG A 246 -5.24 15.24 -3.32
C ARG A 246 -4.79 14.40 -2.12
N VAL A 247 -5.09 14.88 -0.91
CA VAL A 247 -4.71 14.17 0.33
C VAL A 247 -5.48 12.85 0.46
N ALA A 248 -6.76 12.85 0.08
CA ALA A 248 -7.60 11.66 0.16
C ALA A 248 -7.26 10.63 -0.92
N GLU A 249 -7.23 9.36 -0.52
CA GLU A 249 -6.97 8.25 -1.42
C GLU A 249 -8.25 7.71 -2.05
N PRO A 250 -8.24 7.30 -3.31
CA PRO A 250 -7.08 7.25 -4.20
C PRO A 250 -6.61 8.65 -4.61
N GLN A 251 -5.30 8.82 -4.67
CA GLN A 251 -4.69 10.07 -5.10
C GLN A 251 -4.44 10.04 -6.60
N PRO A 252 -4.89 11.05 -7.36
CA PRO A 252 -4.50 11.17 -8.76
C PRO A 252 -2.99 11.42 -8.88
N ALA A 253 -2.43 11.17 -10.05
CA ALA A 253 -1.03 11.50 -10.34
C ALA A 253 -0.77 12.99 -10.06
N VAL A 254 0.46 13.32 -9.69
CA VAL A 254 0.85 14.72 -9.48
C VAL A 254 0.54 15.52 -10.75
N PRO A 255 -0.22 16.63 -10.64
CA PRO A 255 -0.57 17.44 -11.82
C PRO A 255 0.65 18.06 -12.49
N GLU A 256 0.60 18.16 -13.81
CA GLU A 256 1.69 18.75 -14.61
C GLU A 256 2.02 20.18 -14.17
N GLU A 257 1.04 20.97 -13.73
CA GLU A 257 1.25 22.35 -13.28
C GLU A 257 2.31 22.50 -12.17
N TYR A 258 2.46 21.48 -11.31
CA TYR A 258 3.47 21.49 -10.24
C TYR A 258 4.80 20.85 -10.65
N ALA A 259 4.75 19.87 -11.54
CA ALA A 259 5.88 19.02 -11.88
C ALA A 259 6.24 19.08 -13.38
N LYS A 260 6.04 20.23 -14.00
CA LYS A 260 6.24 20.41 -15.46
C LYS A 260 7.58 19.91 -15.94
N ALA A 261 8.67 20.21 -15.23
CA ALA A 261 10.01 19.78 -15.59
C ALA A 261 10.17 18.25 -15.61
N LEU A 262 9.47 17.54 -14.73
CA LEU A 262 9.45 16.08 -14.74
C LEU A 262 8.63 15.52 -15.91
N TYR A 263 7.49 16.15 -16.22
CA TYR A 263 6.66 15.75 -17.36
C TYR A 263 7.37 15.94 -18.70
N GLU A 264 8.33 16.84 -18.76
CA GLU A 264 9.15 17.09 -19.96
C GLU A 264 10.23 16.03 -20.20
N LEU A 265 10.51 15.16 -19.20
CA LEU A 265 11.43 14.06 -19.36
C LEU A 265 10.76 12.90 -20.11
N ASP A 266 11.34 12.48 -21.22
CA ASP A 266 10.74 11.48 -22.12
C ASP A 266 10.59 10.09 -21.48
N ASN A 267 11.42 9.78 -20.48
CA ASN A 267 11.44 8.48 -19.83
C ASN A 267 10.66 8.43 -18.51
N VAL A 268 9.91 9.47 -18.16
CA VAL A 268 9.11 9.55 -16.93
C VAL A 268 7.63 9.33 -17.24
N GLU A 269 7.00 8.45 -16.46
CA GLU A 269 5.56 8.19 -16.48
C GLU A 269 4.99 8.45 -15.09
N PHE A 270 3.89 9.19 -15.01
CA PHE A 270 3.17 9.45 -13.77
C PHE A 270 1.98 8.52 -13.64
N ILE A 271 1.72 8.05 -12.41
CA ILE A 271 0.59 7.18 -12.10
C ILE A 271 -0.04 7.60 -10.77
N SER A 272 -1.28 7.16 -10.52
CA SER A 272 -2.00 7.37 -9.26
C SER A 272 -1.45 6.54 -8.09
N ASN A 273 -1.87 6.90 -6.89
CA ASN A 273 -1.69 6.10 -5.66
C ASN A 273 -3.08 5.64 -5.15
N PRO A 274 -3.43 4.35 -5.21
CA PRO A 274 -2.63 3.27 -5.75
C PRO A 274 -2.57 3.28 -7.28
N GLY A 275 -1.58 2.58 -7.80
CA GLY A 275 -1.44 2.33 -9.22
C GLY A 275 -0.92 0.93 -9.48
N VAL A 276 -1.26 0.38 -10.64
CA VAL A 276 -0.75 -0.93 -11.08
C VAL A 276 -0.17 -0.78 -12.47
N VAL A 277 1.06 -1.22 -12.62
CA VAL A 277 1.78 -1.19 -13.91
C VAL A 277 2.27 -2.58 -14.25
N SER A 278 2.38 -2.86 -15.55
CA SER A 278 3.07 -4.04 -16.06
C SER A 278 4.40 -3.60 -16.67
N LEU A 279 5.49 -4.14 -16.15
CA LEU A 279 6.85 -3.84 -16.56
C LEU A 279 7.45 -5.08 -17.23
N ASP A 280 7.41 -5.14 -18.55
CA ASP A 280 7.82 -6.32 -19.32
C ASP A 280 7.20 -7.62 -18.75
N GLY A 281 5.89 -7.59 -18.48
CA GLY A 281 5.13 -8.72 -17.97
C GLY A 281 5.13 -8.89 -16.45
N ILE A 282 5.89 -8.09 -15.71
CA ILE A 282 5.90 -8.10 -14.25
C ILE A 282 4.89 -7.06 -13.74
N ASN A 283 3.87 -7.53 -13.04
CA ASN A 283 2.82 -6.66 -12.50
C ASN A 283 3.24 -6.11 -11.14
N VAL A 284 3.31 -4.79 -11.04
CA VAL A 284 3.71 -4.08 -9.82
C VAL A 284 2.53 -3.27 -9.31
N LEU A 285 2.09 -3.60 -8.10
CA LEU A 285 1.12 -2.79 -7.35
C LEU A 285 1.91 -1.77 -6.53
N ILE A 286 1.63 -0.50 -6.76
CA ILE A 286 2.29 0.62 -6.09
C ILE A 286 1.27 1.27 -5.15
N TYR A 287 1.55 1.25 -3.86
CA TYR A 287 0.76 1.94 -2.84
C TYR A 287 1.70 2.61 -1.86
N HIS A 288 1.52 3.91 -1.61
CA HIS A 288 2.45 4.64 -0.74
C HIS A 288 2.57 4.05 0.66
N GLY A 289 1.45 3.68 1.28
CA GLY A 289 1.47 2.96 2.57
C GLY A 289 0.90 3.74 3.75
N ARG A 290 0.19 4.83 3.53
CA ARG A 290 -0.35 5.64 4.63
C ARG A 290 -1.25 4.87 5.58
N SER A 291 -2.00 3.88 5.08
CA SER A 291 -2.89 3.05 5.89
C SER A 291 -2.17 2.17 6.93
N PHE A 292 -0.85 2.03 6.83
CA PHE A 292 -0.08 1.34 7.85
C PHE A 292 -0.23 1.99 9.23
N ASP A 293 -0.35 3.31 9.28
CA ASP A 293 -0.59 4.05 10.52
C ASP A 293 -1.91 3.60 11.18
N ASP A 294 -2.96 3.42 10.38
CA ASP A 294 -4.27 2.98 10.87
C ASP A 294 -4.24 1.53 11.36
N LEU A 295 -3.54 0.65 10.66
CA LEU A 295 -3.41 -0.75 11.08
C LEU A 295 -2.63 -0.88 12.39
N VAL A 296 -1.55 -0.14 12.54
CA VAL A 296 -0.74 -0.15 13.78
C VAL A 296 -1.56 0.35 14.96
N MET A 297 -2.41 1.35 14.76
CA MET A 297 -3.29 1.85 15.82
C MET A 297 -4.43 0.90 16.16
N ALA A 298 -4.97 0.21 15.17
CA ALA A 298 -6.14 -0.64 15.35
C ALA A 298 -5.81 -2.03 15.92
N VAL A 299 -4.64 -2.57 15.61
CA VAL A 299 -4.24 -3.93 15.98
C VAL A 299 -2.96 -3.89 16.81
N LYS A 300 -3.08 -4.34 18.06
CA LYS A 300 -2.00 -4.24 19.06
C LYS A 300 -0.69 -4.88 18.65
N GLU A 301 -0.73 -5.98 17.92
CA GLU A 301 0.46 -6.74 17.53
C GLU A 301 1.22 -6.15 16.33
N PHE A 302 0.65 -5.17 15.62
CA PHE A 302 1.27 -4.57 14.45
C PHE A 302 2.20 -3.41 14.82
N THR A 303 3.34 -3.33 14.14
CA THR A 303 4.33 -2.26 14.30
C THR A 303 4.80 -1.76 12.94
N HIS A 304 5.28 -0.52 12.88
CA HIS A 304 5.84 0.05 11.64
C HIS A 304 7.13 -0.66 11.20
N GLU A 305 7.90 -1.17 12.15
CA GLU A 305 9.16 -1.86 11.86
C GLU A 305 8.95 -3.14 11.08
N LYS A 306 7.87 -3.87 11.38
CA LYS A 306 7.48 -5.10 10.70
C LYS A 306 6.45 -4.82 9.63
N ASN A 307 6.73 -3.88 8.75
CA ASN A 307 5.79 -3.47 7.72
C ASN A 307 5.56 -4.53 6.63
N ASP A 308 6.45 -5.52 6.52
CA ASP A 308 6.19 -6.71 5.71
C ASP A 308 4.94 -7.46 6.17
N LEU A 309 4.71 -7.55 7.47
CA LEU A 309 3.47 -8.14 8.03
C LEU A 309 2.25 -7.26 7.75
N LEU A 310 2.41 -5.94 7.74
CA LEU A 310 1.34 -5.01 7.36
C LEU A 310 0.96 -5.18 5.89
N MET A 311 1.94 -5.31 5.01
CA MET A 311 1.73 -5.56 3.59
C MET A 311 1.00 -6.89 3.37
N GLU A 312 1.41 -7.92 4.09
CA GLU A 312 0.77 -9.24 4.07
C GLU A 312 -0.69 -9.15 4.50
N GLU A 313 -0.99 -8.37 5.55
CA GLU A 313 -2.37 -8.14 6.01
C GLU A 313 -3.23 -7.44 4.96
N LEU A 314 -2.71 -6.41 4.29
CA LEU A 314 -3.45 -5.74 3.22
C LEU A 314 -3.80 -6.71 2.09
N LEU A 315 -2.88 -7.61 1.74
CA LEU A 315 -3.14 -8.66 0.74
C LEU A 315 -4.19 -9.66 1.23
N LYS A 316 -4.14 -10.06 2.50
CA LYS A 316 -5.16 -10.96 3.09
C LYS A 316 -6.54 -10.33 3.04
N LYS A 317 -6.64 -9.05 3.35
CA LYS A 317 -7.88 -8.29 3.33
C LYS A 317 -8.31 -7.88 1.91
N ARG A 318 -7.41 -7.99 0.93
CA ARG A 318 -7.60 -7.52 -0.45
C ARG A 318 -8.03 -6.06 -0.51
N HIS A 319 -7.53 -5.25 0.43
CA HIS A 319 -7.84 -3.82 0.49
C HIS A 319 -6.65 -3.03 1.02
N LEU A 320 -6.30 -1.95 0.32
CA LEU A 320 -5.12 -1.15 0.64
C LEU A 320 -5.31 -0.19 1.82
N ALA A 321 -6.55 0.21 2.12
CA ALA A 321 -6.86 1.10 3.24
C ALA A 321 -8.28 0.83 3.74
N PRO A 322 -8.51 -0.28 4.48
CA PRO A 322 -9.87 -0.70 4.81
C PRO A 322 -10.61 0.25 5.75
N ILE A 323 -9.93 0.88 6.71
CA ILE A 323 -10.58 1.68 7.76
C ILE A 323 -10.95 3.06 7.21
N TYR A 324 -12.25 3.36 7.19
CA TYR A 324 -12.77 4.66 6.77
C TYR A 324 -12.85 5.62 7.95
N GLY A 325 -12.43 6.88 7.72
CA GLY A 325 -12.60 7.94 8.72
C GLY A 325 -11.50 8.07 9.77
N GLU A 326 -10.39 7.37 9.60
CA GLU A 326 -9.22 7.44 10.49
C GLU A 326 -8.11 8.34 9.90
N ARG A 327 -6.85 8.06 10.19
CA ARG A 327 -5.71 8.90 9.78
C ARG A 327 -5.51 8.98 8.27
N THR A 328 -5.81 7.90 7.54
CA THR A 328 -5.75 7.90 6.09
C THR A 328 -7.06 8.45 5.54
N PRO A 329 -7.08 9.66 4.98
CA PRO A 329 -8.30 10.18 4.37
C PRO A 329 -8.66 9.35 3.14
N LEU A 330 -9.90 8.87 3.09
CA LEU A 330 -10.43 8.12 1.95
C LEU A 330 -11.50 8.96 1.26
N ALA A 331 -11.37 9.09 -0.05
CA ALA A 331 -12.39 9.72 -0.87
C ALA A 331 -13.48 8.69 -1.19
N SER A 332 -14.73 9.02 -0.88
CA SER A 332 -15.87 8.16 -1.19
C SER A 332 -16.25 8.28 -2.68
N GLU A 333 -15.42 7.72 -3.53
CA GLU A 333 -15.73 7.60 -4.95
C GLU A 333 -16.91 6.63 -5.16
N LEU A 334 -17.54 6.67 -6.31
CA LEU A 334 -18.65 5.77 -6.62
C LEU A 334 -18.22 4.30 -6.67
N GLU A 335 -16.95 4.06 -6.92
CA GLU A 335 -16.32 2.75 -6.92
C GLU A 335 -15.14 2.74 -5.94
N ASP A 336 -14.95 1.64 -5.21
CA ASP A 336 -13.81 1.49 -4.32
C ASP A 336 -12.57 1.00 -5.09
N TYR A 337 -11.71 1.92 -5.47
CA TYR A 337 -10.48 1.64 -6.22
C TYR A 337 -9.32 1.14 -5.34
N LEU A 338 -9.52 1.06 -4.01
CA LEU A 338 -8.50 0.56 -3.09
C LEU A 338 -8.60 -0.95 -2.85
N VAL A 339 -9.63 -1.59 -3.40
CA VAL A 339 -9.70 -3.06 -3.44
C VAL A 339 -8.60 -3.57 -4.38
N ILE A 340 -7.86 -4.57 -3.92
CA ILE A 340 -6.83 -5.23 -4.73
C ILE A 340 -7.54 -6.23 -5.65
N ASP A 341 -7.82 -5.83 -6.89
CA ASP A 341 -8.58 -6.62 -7.85
C ASP A 341 -7.79 -7.82 -8.36
N GLU A 342 -6.51 -7.62 -8.69
CA GLU A 342 -5.64 -8.65 -9.23
C GLU A 342 -4.43 -8.85 -8.32
N VAL A 343 -3.96 -10.09 -8.23
CA VAL A 343 -2.78 -10.43 -7.43
C VAL A 343 -1.53 -9.98 -8.19
N PRO A 344 -0.71 -9.06 -7.61
CA PRO A 344 0.49 -8.58 -8.28
C PRO A 344 1.66 -9.56 -8.15
N ASP A 345 2.68 -9.38 -8.98
CA ASP A 345 3.98 -10.05 -8.82
C ASP A 345 4.83 -9.36 -7.76
N VAL A 346 4.71 -8.04 -7.66
CA VAL A 346 5.41 -7.19 -6.69
C VAL A 346 4.42 -6.24 -6.05
N PHE A 347 4.46 -6.16 -4.73
CA PHE A 347 3.74 -5.14 -3.95
C PHE A 347 4.77 -4.17 -3.37
N HIS A 348 4.76 -2.93 -3.86
CA HIS A 348 5.70 -1.89 -3.49
C HIS A 348 5.04 -0.83 -2.63
N THR A 349 5.61 -0.59 -1.44
CA THR A 349 5.15 0.45 -0.51
C THR A 349 6.32 1.32 -0.03
N GLY A 350 6.00 2.40 0.67
CA GLY A 350 6.92 3.32 1.33
C GLY A 350 6.34 3.81 2.64
N HIS A 351 6.35 5.11 2.87
CA HIS A 351 5.74 5.85 3.98
C HIS A 351 6.42 5.69 5.33
N VAL A 352 6.81 4.48 5.71
CA VAL A 352 7.34 4.21 7.05
C VAL A 352 8.85 4.39 7.17
N HIS A 353 9.54 4.64 6.06
CA HIS A 353 10.98 4.89 5.99
C HIS A 353 11.87 3.74 6.44
N ILE A 354 11.35 2.51 6.47
CA ILE A 354 12.06 1.31 6.89
C ILE A 354 11.99 0.27 5.78
N ASN A 355 13.15 -0.12 5.25
CA ASN A 355 13.21 -1.16 4.24
C ASN A 355 12.79 -2.50 4.82
N THR A 356 11.91 -3.19 4.13
CA THR A 356 11.60 -4.58 4.40
C THR A 356 11.44 -5.33 3.08
N HIS A 357 11.67 -6.62 3.17
CA HIS A 357 11.45 -7.52 2.06
C HIS A 357 10.94 -8.86 2.58
N LYS A 358 9.93 -9.37 1.90
CA LYS A 358 9.41 -10.71 2.16
C LYS A 358 8.82 -11.26 0.87
N LYS A 359 8.93 -12.57 0.67
CA LYS A 359 8.20 -13.27 -0.39
C LYS A 359 7.00 -13.96 0.22
N TYR A 360 5.79 -13.60 -0.23
CA TYR A 360 4.53 -14.11 0.31
C TYR A 360 3.68 -14.65 -0.85
N ASN A 361 3.39 -15.95 -0.82
CA ASN A 361 2.64 -16.61 -1.90
C ASN A 361 3.19 -16.32 -3.30
N GLY A 362 4.51 -16.21 -3.42
CA GLY A 362 5.19 -15.88 -4.67
C GLY A 362 5.27 -14.39 -4.97
N ILE A 363 4.62 -13.54 -4.18
CA ILE A 363 4.62 -12.09 -4.34
C ILE A 363 5.81 -11.50 -3.61
N HIS A 364 6.56 -10.62 -4.28
CA HIS A 364 7.60 -9.83 -3.61
C HIS A 364 6.97 -8.65 -2.88
N LEU A 365 7.06 -8.64 -1.55
CA LEU A 365 6.65 -7.51 -0.72
C LEU A 365 7.88 -6.65 -0.46
N ILE A 366 7.86 -5.40 -0.94
CA ILE A 366 9.02 -4.50 -0.86
C ILE A 366 8.58 -3.16 -0.29
N ASN A 367 9.16 -2.77 0.85
CA ASN A 367 9.14 -1.37 1.28
C ASN A 367 10.51 -0.79 0.98
N SER A 368 10.54 0.33 0.25
CA SER A 368 11.78 0.88 -0.30
C SER A 368 12.48 1.92 0.59
N GLY A 369 12.01 2.09 1.83
CA GLY A 369 12.70 2.94 2.80
C GLY A 369 12.62 4.42 2.51
N THR A 370 13.77 5.12 2.49
CA THR A 370 13.80 6.58 2.41
C THR A 370 15.20 7.10 2.00
N PHE A 371 15.26 8.38 1.60
CA PHE A 371 16.50 9.16 1.49
C PHE A 371 16.50 10.36 2.46
N GLN A 372 15.72 10.27 3.53
CA GLN A 372 15.66 11.27 4.58
C GLN A 372 16.20 10.68 5.88
N THR A 373 17.02 11.45 6.64
CA THR A 373 17.46 11.03 7.96
C THR A 373 16.30 11.09 8.95
N GLN A 374 16.51 10.56 10.16
CA GLN A 374 15.50 10.54 11.20
C GLN A 374 14.96 11.94 11.48
N THR A 375 13.64 12.11 11.41
CA THR A 375 12.95 13.37 11.73
C THR A 375 12.68 13.49 13.23
N GLU A 376 12.37 14.70 13.70
CA GLU A 376 12.00 14.91 15.11
C GLU A 376 10.77 14.08 15.51
N PHE A 377 9.78 13.96 14.63
CA PHE A 377 8.61 13.10 14.84
C PHE A 377 9.03 11.64 15.07
N GLN A 378 9.92 11.12 14.22
CA GLN A 378 10.39 9.73 14.32
C GLN A 378 11.18 9.51 15.62
N LYS A 379 11.96 10.49 16.07
CA LYS A 379 12.67 10.42 17.37
C LYS A 379 11.71 10.27 18.54
N ILE A 380 10.61 11.05 18.52
CA ILE A 380 9.59 11.02 19.57
C ILE A 380 8.94 9.64 19.66
N TYR A 381 8.68 9.00 18.53
CA TYR A 381 8.01 7.69 18.46
C TYR A 381 8.97 6.51 18.37
N ASN A 382 10.26 6.71 18.57
CA ASN A 382 11.31 5.68 18.47
C ASN A 382 11.29 4.91 17.14
N ILE A 383 11.03 5.61 16.06
CA ILE A 383 11.10 5.04 14.71
C ILE A 383 12.50 5.31 14.15
N GLU A 384 13.24 4.25 13.86
CA GLU A 384 14.56 4.35 13.24
C GLU A 384 14.44 4.02 11.74
N PRO A 385 14.59 5.03 10.86
CA PRO A 385 14.57 4.79 9.42
C PRO A 385 15.82 4.06 8.96
N THR A 386 15.72 3.45 7.77
CA THR A 386 16.85 2.84 7.07
C THR A 386 17.17 3.66 5.82
N PRO A 387 17.81 4.82 5.96
CA PRO A 387 18.00 5.72 4.83
C PRO A 387 19.04 5.19 3.85
N ALA A 388 18.84 5.54 2.58
CA ALA A 388 19.77 5.28 1.49
C ALA A 388 20.04 3.79 1.19
N GLU A 389 19.17 2.89 1.64
CA GLU A 389 19.16 1.50 1.22
C GLU A 389 18.21 1.31 0.05
N VAL A 390 18.71 0.80 -1.06
CA VAL A 390 17.96 0.70 -2.31
C VAL A 390 17.68 -0.76 -2.66
N PRO A 391 16.42 -1.21 -2.64
CA PRO A 391 16.06 -2.55 -3.08
C PRO A 391 16.08 -2.64 -4.61
N VAL A 392 16.69 -3.69 -5.11
CA VAL A 392 16.75 -3.99 -6.54
C VAL A 392 16.24 -5.41 -6.76
N LEU A 393 15.22 -5.55 -7.59
CA LEU A 393 14.78 -6.85 -8.06
C LEU A 393 15.66 -7.22 -9.27
N TYR A 394 16.77 -7.90 -8.98
CA TYR A 394 17.80 -8.25 -9.94
C TYR A 394 17.46 -9.57 -10.62
N LYS A 395 16.97 -9.49 -11.86
CA LYS A 395 16.59 -10.67 -12.67
C LYS A 395 15.77 -11.71 -11.89
N GLY A 396 14.82 -11.21 -11.09
CA GLY A 396 13.92 -12.03 -10.28
C GLY A 396 14.39 -12.31 -8.85
N CYS A 397 15.61 -11.90 -8.47
CA CYS A 397 16.15 -12.04 -7.12
C CYS A 397 16.26 -10.66 -6.45
N LEU A 398 15.79 -10.55 -5.21
CA LEU A 398 15.90 -9.29 -4.50
C LEU A 398 17.31 -9.10 -3.92
N LEU A 399 17.88 -7.94 -4.19
CA LEU A 399 19.15 -7.49 -3.63
C LEU A 399 18.95 -6.11 -3.03
N TYR A 400 19.72 -5.78 -1.98
CA TYR A 400 19.88 -4.43 -1.49
C TYR A 400 21.23 -3.90 -1.89
N THR A 401 21.27 -2.70 -2.50
CA THR A 401 22.51 -1.95 -2.57
C THR A 401 22.55 -1.10 -1.31
N SER A 402 23.39 -1.48 -0.35
CA SER A 402 23.69 -0.58 0.76
C SER A 402 24.34 0.67 0.19
N ASP A 403 24.03 1.81 0.82
CA ASP A 403 24.70 3.04 0.49
C ASP A 403 26.21 2.83 0.64
N ALA A 404 26.93 3.30 -0.35
CA ALA A 404 28.38 3.40 -0.27
C ALA A 404 28.86 4.41 0.79
N ALA A 405 27.98 4.93 1.61
CA ALA A 405 28.35 5.75 2.78
C ALA A 405 28.94 4.91 3.92
N ASP A 406 28.87 3.60 3.86
CA ASP A 406 29.45 2.70 4.84
C ASP A 406 30.89 2.24 4.50
N GLU A 407 31.52 2.88 3.50
CA GLU A 407 32.94 2.67 3.20
C GLU A 407 33.78 3.91 3.53
#